data_422ba5e60da156530612790a090ef4e5
#
_entry.id   422ba5e60da156530612790a090ef4e5
#
_cell.length_a   1.000
_cell.length_b   1.000
_cell.length_c   1.000
_cell.angle_alpha   90.00
_cell.angle_beta   90.00
_cell.angle_gamma   90.00
#
_symmetry.space_group_name_H-M   'P 1'
#
loop_
_entity.id
_entity.type
_entity.pdbx_description
1 polymer ?
#
loop_
_entity_poly.entity_id
_entity_poly.type
_entity_poly.pdbx_seq_one_letter_code
_entity_poly.pdbx_strand_id
1 'polypeptide(L)'
;YSSAQAMALTVAIMVVLSYVVVGVGPRTLGKQQPHKYARYGIIVAYGLAFALGPVTKILIAVGNALTPGKGFRSGPFTSEAELRDLVDQAHERGLVESDEHEMIHSVFELGDTLVRELMVPRTDMVWIEKDKTLRQGLSLALRSGFSRIPVVGTGPDNIIGIVYVKDLARRALDHHEAEQTENIEQHMRPATFVPEIKMADELLKEMQRNQIHLAVVVDEYGGTAGIITIEDIIEEIVGEIEDEFDDGEDDF
;
A
#
# COMPACT_ATOMS: atom_id res chain seq x y z
N TYR A 1 -47.62 12.10 52.52
CA TYR A 1 -46.86 11.30 51.52
C TYR A 1 -46.33 10.06 52.21
N SER A 2 -46.58 8.89 51.66
CA SER A 2 -45.96 7.68 52.22
C SER A 2 -44.43 7.74 52.02
N SER A 3 -43.65 7.20 52.95
CA SER A 3 -42.19 7.23 52.87
C SER A 3 -41.66 6.70 51.52
N ALA A 4 -42.34 5.75 50.92
CA ALA A 4 -42.05 5.21 49.60
C ALA A 4 -42.24 6.23 48.46
N GLN A 5 -43.25 7.07 48.52
CA GLN A 5 -43.47 8.13 47.48
C GLN A 5 -42.44 9.25 47.59
N ALA A 6 -42.03 9.63 48.78
CA ALA A 6 -40.96 10.61 48.99
C ALA A 6 -39.60 10.06 48.47
N MET A 7 -39.29 8.80 48.70
CA MET A 7 -38.07 8.15 48.22
C MET A 7 -38.03 8.02 46.68
N ALA A 8 -39.18 7.63 46.08
CA ALA A 8 -39.29 7.57 44.61
C ALA A 8 -39.12 8.95 43.94
N LEU A 9 -39.72 10.00 44.53
CA LEU A 9 -39.57 11.37 44.04
C LEU A 9 -38.12 11.86 44.15
N THR A 10 -37.45 11.58 45.27
CA THR A 10 -36.04 11.94 45.46
C THR A 10 -35.14 11.28 44.45
N VAL A 11 -35.33 9.97 44.21
CA VAL A 11 -34.55 9.23 43.18
C VAL A 11 -34.79 9.77 41.79
N ALA A 12 -36.07 10.06 41.45
CA ALA A 12 -36.38 10.62 40.14
C ALA A 12 -35.71 12.01 39.93
N ILE A 13 -35.75 12.87 40.94
CA ILE A 13 -35.10 14.20 40.89
C ILE A 13 -33.56 14.04 40.74
N MET A 14 -32.95 13.14 41.51
CA MET A 14 -31.53 12.88 41.46
C MET A 14 -31.09 12.35 40.08
N VAL A 15 -31.84 11.46 39.45
CA VAL A 15 -31.58 10.95 38.11
C VAL A 15 -31.65 12.06 37.06
N VAL A 16 -32.70 12.87 37.10
CA VAL A 16 -32.85 14.00 36.17
C VAL A 16 -31.73 15.03 36.37
N LEU A 17 -31.43 15.38 37.61
CA LEU A 17 -30.37 16.35 37.92
C LEU A 17 -28.99 15.81 37.49
N SER A 18 -28.70 14.53 37.75
CA SER A 18 -27.48 13.89 37.31
C SER A 18 -27.36 13.86 35.78
N TYR A 19 -28.44 13.53 35.08
CA TYR A 19 -28.48 13.50 33.62
C TYR A 19 -28.23 14.88 33.01
N VAL A 20 -28.87 15.92 33.56
CA VAL A 20 -28.70 17.29 33.04
C VAL A 20 -27.32 17.86 33.39
N VAL A 21 -26.85 17.70 34.62
CA VAL A 21 -25.60 18.33 35.11
C VAL A 21 -24.37 17.60 34.57
N VAL A 22 -24.39 16.25 34.54
CA VAL A 22 -23.25 15.43 34.16
C VAL A 22 -23.27 15.05 32.67
N GLY A 23 -24.46 14.74 32.14
CA GLY A 23 -24.60 14.25 30.76
C GLY A 23 -24.76 15.37 29.73
N VAL A 24 -25.81 16.19 29.86
CA VAL A 24 -26.18 17.15 28.80
C VAL A 24 -25.43 18.48 28.91
N GLY A 25 -25.28 19.01 30.15
CA GLY A 25 -24.67 20.32 30.38
C GLY A 25 -23.25 20.45 29.81
N PRO A 26 -22.30 19.64 30.22
CA PRO A 26 -20.92 19.73 29.73
C PRO A 26 -20.78 19.53 28.23
N ARG A 27 -21.59 18.62 27.66
CA ARG A 27 -21.58 18.32 26.22
C ARG A 27 -22.08 19.49 25.39
N THR A 28 -23.11 20.17 25.84
CA THR A 28 -23.68 21.32 25.15
C THR A 28 -22.80 22.56 25.26
N LEU A 29 -22.24 22.81 26.45
CA LEU A 29 -21.32 23.91 26.70
C LEU A 29 -20.01 23.74 25.95
N GLY A 30 -19.48 22.51 25.88
CA GLY A 30 -18.27 22.17 25.11
C GLY A 30 -18.44 22.41 23.61
N LYS A 31 -19.63 22.15 23.05
CA LYS A 31 -19.93 22.43 21.64
C LYS A 31 -20.07 23.92 21.33
N GLN A 32 -20.63 24.70 22.25
CA GLN A 32 -20.88 26.13 22.01
C GLN A 32 -19.64 27.01 22.12
N GLN A 33 -18.70 26.70 23.02
CA GLN A 33 -17.48 27.48 23.25
C GLN A 33 -16.24 26.57 23.48
N PRO A 34 -15.79 25.85 22.47
CA PRO A 34 -14.75 24.81 22.63
C PRO A 34 -13.43 25.36 23.20
N HIS A 35 -12.99 26.54 22.74
CA HIS A 35 -11.71 27.11 23.17
C HIS A 35 -11.68 27.56 24.63
N LYS A 36 -12.78 28.08 25.17
CA LYS A 36 -12.86 28.52 26.56
C LYS A 36 -12.86 27.33 27.54
N TYR A 37 -13.72 26.35 27.24
CA TYR A 37 -13.85 25.16 28.13
C TYR A 37 -12.65 24.22 28.02
N ALA A 38 -12.02 24.09 26.85
CA ALA A 38 -10.78 23.35 26.69
C ALA A 38 -9.66 23.88 27.60
N ARG A 39 -9.51 25.20 27.71
CA ARG A 39 -8.47 25.82 28.55
C ARG A 39 -8.61 25.49 30.04
N TYR A 40 -9.82 25.52 30.57
CA TYR A 40 -10.09 25.15 31.97
C TYR A 40 -10.10 23.63 32.16
N GLY A 41 -10.62 22.89 31.21
CA GLY A 41 -10.65 21.43 31.21
C GLY A 41 -9.26 20.80 31.21
N ILE A 42 -8.30 21.39 30.49
CA ILE A 42 -6.91 20.92 30.46
C ILE A 42 -6.26 20.98 31.85
N ILE A 43 -6.48 22.05 32.62
CA ILE A 43 -5.89 22.21 33.96
C ILE A 43 -6.45 21.13 34.90
N VAL A 44 -7.78 20.91 34.87
CA VAL A 44 -8.43 19.90 35.70
C VAL A 44 -8.02 18.49 35.27
N ALA A 45 -8.00 18.21 33.95
CA ALA A 45 -7.58 16.93 33.40
C ALA A 45 -6.12 16.61 33.73
N TYR A 46 -5.22 17.61 33.66
CA TYR A 46 -3.81 17.43 34.01
C TYR A 46 -3.62 17.14 35.51
N GLY A 47 -4.37 17.86 36.36
CA GLY A 47 -4.35 17.59 37.81
C GLY A 47 -4.87 16.20 38.15
N LEU A 48 -5.95 15.76 37.53
CA LEU A 48 -6.50 14.41 37.67
C LEU A 48 -5.54 13.35 37.12
N ALA A 49 -4.97 13.55 35.94
CA ALA A 49 -3.99 12.64 35.34
C ALA A 49 -2.73 12.50 36.21
N PHE A 50 -2.27 13.58 36.81
CA PHE A 50 -1.13 13.53 37.75
C PHE A 50 -1.48 12.76 39.03
N ALA A 51 -2.64 13.03 39.62
CA ALA A 51 -3.10 12.35 40.85
C ALA A 51 -3.41 10.86 40.63
N LEU A 52 -4.02 10.50 39.49
CA LEU A 52 -4.41 9.13 39.16
C LEU A 52 -3.33 8.35 38.42
N GLY A 53 -2.27 9.01 37.93
CA GLY A 53 -1.18 8.39 37.18
C GLY A 53 -0.53 7.18 37.88
N PRO A 54 -0.22 7.21 39.18
CA PRO A 54 0.31 6.06 39.90
C PRO A 54 -0.66 4.88 39.92
N VAL A 55 -1.96 5.14 40.13
CA VAL A 55 -3.02 4.13 40.17
C VAL A 55 -3.17 3.47 38.79
N THR A 56 -3.16 4.25 37.73
CA THR A 56 -3.25 3.75 36.35
C THR A 56 -2.07 2.83 36.01
N LYS A 57 -0.85 3.22 36.41
CA LYS A 57 0.35 2.37 36.21
C LYS A 57 0.25 1.03 36.95
N ILE A 58 -0.28 1.01 38.17
CA ILE A 58 -0.48 -0.22 38.93
C ILE A 58 -1.55 -1.10 38.24
N LEU A 59 -2.66 -0.51 37.82
CA LEU A 59 -3.71 -1.25 37.09
C LEU A 59 -3.24 -1.84 35.77
N ILE A 60 -2.44 -1.08 35.01
CA ILE A 60 -1.80 -1.57 33.78
C ILE A 60 -0.82 -2.70 34.07
N ALA A 61 0.00 -2.57 35.11
CA ALA A 61 0.94 -3.63 35.50
C ALA A 61 0.23 -4.92 35.92
N VAL A 62 -0.88 -4.81 36.66
CA VAL A 62 -1.72 -5.95 37.04
C VAL A 62 -2.41 -6.54 35.81
N GLY A 63 -2.96 -5.73 34.93
CA GLY A 63 -3.55 -6.16 33.66
C GLY A 63 -2.56 -6.92 32.77
N ASN A 64 -1.36 -6.39 32.64
CA ASN A 64 -0.28 -7.04 31.86
C ASN A 64 0.22 -8.35 32.51
N ALA A 65 0.17 -8.47 33.84
CA ALA A 65 0.54 -9.68 34.54
C ALA A 65 -0.53 -10.80 34.41
N LEU A 66 -1.79 -10.41 34.27
CA LEU A 66 -2.93 -11.34 34.14
C LEU A 66 -3.18 -11.77 32.69
N THR A 67 -2.71 -10.99 31.71
CA THR A 67 -2.89 -11.27 30.28
C THR A 67 -1.53 -11.50 29.63
N PRO A 68 -1.06 -12.74 29.48
CA PRO A 68 0.18 -13.03 28.76
C PRO A 68 -0.03 -12.77 27.26
N GLY A 69 0.36 -11.60 26.79
CA GLY A 69 0.31 -11.12 25.42
C GLY A 69 1.12 -9.82 25.30
N LYS A 70 1.26 -9.29 24.08
CA LYS A 70 1.92 -7.98 23.87
C LYS A 70 1.09 -6.92 24.61
N GLY A 71 1.52 -6.59 25.85
CA GLY A 71 0.83 -5.65 26.74
C GLY A 71 0.54 -4.32 26.06
N PHE A 72 -0.40 -3.56 26.62
CA PHE A 72 -0.78 -2.20 26.18
C PHE A 72 0.47 -1.34 25.93
N ARG A 73 0.97 -1.35 24.70
CA ARG A 73 1.92 -0.37 24.21
C ARG A 73 1.11 0.87 23.85
N SER A 74 1.22 1.86 24.70
CA SER A 74 0.56 3.14 24.60
C SER A 74 0.92 3.90 23.32
N GLY A 75 0.00 3.85 22.37
CA GLY A 75 -0.10 4.74 21.23
C GLY A 75 -1.57 4.99 20.93
N PRO A 76 -1.96 6.09 20.32
CA PRO A 76 -3.34 6.33 19.92
C PRO A 76 -3.86 5.31 18.89
N PHE A 77 -2.95 4.51 18.30
CA PHE A 77 -3.27 3.46 17.32
C PHE A 77 -2.49 2.20 17.68
N THR A 78 -3.18 1.11 17.96
CA THR A 78 -2.59 -0.16 18.39
C THR A 78 -2.57 -1.22 17.29
N SER A 79 -3.31 -1.02 16.20
CA SER A 79 -3.37 -1.96 15.08
C SER A 79 -3.63 -1.24 13.75
N GLU A 80 -3.25 -1.89 12.66
CA GLU A 80 -3.57 -1.48 11.30
C GLU A 80 -5.09 -1.38 11.08
N ALA A 81 -5.86 -2.31 11.68
CA ALA A 81 -7.32 -2.28 11.62
C ALA A 81 -7.90 -0.97 12.17
N GLU A 82 -7.36 -0.45 13.29
CA GLU A 82 -7.81 0.85 13.83
C GLU A 82 -7.47 2.01 12.90
N LEU A 83 -6.37 1.90 12.15
CA LEU A 83 -5.98 2.91 11.19
C LEU A 83 -6.91 2.88 9.96
N ARG A 84 -7.27 1.70 9.47
CA ARG A 84 -8.27 1.50 8.41
C ARG A 84 -9.62 2.09 8.84
N ASP A 85 -10.12 1.77 10.03
CA ASP A 85 -11.37 2.31 10.57
C ASP A 85 -11.39 3.84 10.64
N LEU A 86 -10.24 4.47 10.89
CA LEU A 86 -10.13 5.94 10.89
C LEU A 86 -10.20 6.52 9.49
N VAL A 87 -9.61 5.87 8.51
CA VAL A 87 -9.68 6.27 7.10
C VAL A 87 -11.14 6.17 6.63
N ASP A 88 -11.83 5.07 6.96
CA ASP A 88 -13.25 4.87 6.65
C ASP A 88 -14.13 5.96 7.27
N GLN A 89 -13.91 6.28 8.54
CA GLN A 89 -14.63 7.36 9.21
C GLN A 89 -14.33 8.75 8.63
N ALA A 90 -13.12 8.98 8.14
CA ALA A 90 -12.75 10.23 7.48
C ALA A 90 -13.48 10.36 6.14
N HIS A 91 -13.56 9.27 5.37
CA HIS A 91 -14.30 9.20 4.12
C HIS A 91 -15.82 9.44 4.34
N GLU A 92 -16.46 8.75 5.31
CA GLU A 92 -17.86 8.96 5.67
C GLU A 92 -18.19 10.42 6.04
N ARG A 93 -17.21 11.16 6.57
CA ARG A 93 -17.36 12.58 6.93
C ARG A 93 -17.04 13.53 5.79
N GLY A 94 -16.67 13.03 4.60
CA GLY A 94 -16.28 13.82 3.44
C GLY A 94 -14.96 14.57 3.61
N LEU A 95 -14.03 14.04 4.46
CA LEU A 95 -12.69 14.59 4.66
C LEU A 95 -11.66 13.94 3.72
N VAL A 96 -11.98 12.77 3.20
CA VAL A 96 -11.20 11.99 2.23
C VAL A 96 -12.11 11.68 1.06
N GLU A 97 -11.68 11.93 -0.16
CA GLU A 97 -12.40 11.62 -1.39
C GLU A 97 -12.38 10.10 -1.66
N SER A 98 -13.27 9.61 -2.55
CA SER A 98 -13.39 8.17 -2.81
C SER A 98 -12.09 7.58 -3.35
N ASP A 99 -11.46 8.26 -4.29
CA ASP A 99 -10.23 7.81 -4.93
C ASP A 99 -9.04 7.80 -3.94
N GLU A 100 -8.97 8.81 -3.06
CA GLU A 100 -7.98 8.86 -1.99
C GLU A 100 -8.18 7.72 -0.98
N HIS A 101 -9.44 7.41 -0.64
CA HIS A 101 -9.81 6.33 0.26
C HIS A 101 -9.36 4.97 -0.32
N GLU A 102 -9.68 4.71 -1.59
CA GLU A 102 -9.29 3.49 -2.30
C GLU A 102 -7.78 3.33 -2.36
N MET A 103 -7.06 4.39 -2.76
CA MET A 103 -5.59 4.39 -2.80
C MET A 103 -4.95 4.08 -1.43
N ILE A 104 -5.51 4.62 -0.33
CA ILE A 104 -4.99 4.33 1.02
C ILE A 104 -5.21 2.84 1.37
N HIS A 105 -6.35 2.25 0.99
CA HIS A 105 -6.61 0.84 1.20
C HIS A 105 -5.65 -0.04 0.39
N SER A 106 -5.43 0.28 -0.91
CA SER A 106 -4.46 -0.42 -1.76
C SER A 106 -3.04 -0.40 -1.19
N VAL A 107 -2.61 0.72 -0.57
CA VAL A 107 -1.30 0.77 0.12
C VAL A 107 -1.21 -0.23 1.29
N PHE A 108 -2.28 -0.43 2.04
CA PHE A 108 -2.29 -1.44 3.11
C PHE A 108 -2.28 -2.87 2.54
N GLU A 109 -3.01 -3.11 1.47
CA GLU A 109 -3.11 -4.42 0.83
C GLU A 109 -1.80 -4.83 0.16
N LEU A 110 -1.08 -3.88 -0.45
CA LEU A 110 0.22 -4.13 -1.07
C LEU A 110 1.23 -4.76 -0.12
N GLY A 111 1.13 -4.48 1.19
CA GLY A 111 1.98 -5.07 2.22
C GLY A 111 1.81 -6.58 2.38
N ASP A 112 0.66 -7.12 2.03
CA ASP A 112 0.31 -8.53 2.11
C ASP A 112 0.28 -9.22 0.73
N THR A 113 0.44 -8.45 -0.38
CA THR A 113 0.39 -8.94 -1.76
C THR A 113 1.73 -9.57 -2.17
N LEU A 114 1.67 -10.73 -2.80
CA LEU A 114 2.85 -11.43 -3.31
C LEU A 114 3.15 -11.02 -4.76
N VAL A 115 4.41 -11.06 -5.14
CA VAL A 115 4.90 -10.77 -6.50
C VAL A 115 4.15 -11.59 -7.56
N ARG A 116 3.84 -12.86 -7.28
CA ARG A 116 3.10 -13.74 -8.21
C ARG A 116 1.67 -13.25 -8.54
N GLU A 117 1.10 -12.40 -7.70
CA GLU A 117 -0.26 -11.89 -7.87
C GLU A 117 -0.30 -10.69 -8.83
N LEU A 118 0.84 -9.99 -8.95
CA LEU A 118 1.00 -8.79 -9.78
C LEU A 118 1.83 -9.02 -11.06
N MET A 119 2.56 -10.14 -11.15
CA MET A 119 3.45 -10.39 -12.29
C MET A 119 2.68 -10.67 -13.58
N VAL A 120 3.26 -10.30 -14.71
CA VAL A 120 2.86 -10.81 -16.01
C VAL A 120 3.30 -12.27 -16.11
N PRO A 121 2.38 -13.24 -16.24
CA PRO A 121 2.72 -14.65 -16.30
C PRO A 121 3.57 -14.98 -17.52
N ARG A 122 4.37 -16.04 -17.44
CA ARG A 122 5.24 -16.50 -18.54
C ARG A 122 4.51 -16.69 -19.87
N THR A 123 3.24 -17.10 -19.84
CA THR A 123 2.42 -17.31 -21.05
C THR A 123 2.12 -16.04 -21.82
N ASP A 124 2.11 -14.92 -21.13
CA ASP A 124 1.70 -13.62 -21.67
C ASP A 124 2.90 -12.68 -21.90
N MET A 125 4.11 -13.16 -21.54
CA MET A 125 5.34 -12.40 -21.73
C MET A 125 5.69 -12.23 -23.20
N VAL A 126 6.06 -11.01 -23.58
CA VAL A 126 6.77 -10.73 -24.84
C VAL A 126 8.27 -10.84 -24.60
N TRP A 127 8.96 -11.67 -25.36
CA TRP A 127 10.39 -11.95 -25.25
C TRP A 127 11.05 -12.05 -26.62
N ILE A 128 12.39 -12.02 -26.67
CA ILE A 128 13.17 -12.15 -27.90
C ILE A 128 14.31 -13.15 -27.72
N GLU A 129 14.61 -13.92 -28.75
CA GLU A 129 15.74 -14.83 -28.78
C GLU A 129 17.07 -14.04 -28.94
N LYS A 130 18.11 -14.53 -28.30
CA LYS A 130 19.43 -13.88 -28.23
C LYS A 130 20.11 -13.67 -29.58
N ASP A 131 19.85 -14.56 -30.55
CA ASP A 131 20.45 -14.58 -31.89
C ASP A 131 19.70 -13.71 -32.91
N LYS A 132 18.58 -13.11 -32.53
CA LYS A 132 17.88 -12.14 -33.37
C LYS A 132 18.70 -10.87 -33.56
N THR A 133 18.49 -10.19 -34.70
CA THR A 133 19.20 -8.93 -35.02
C THR A 133 18.60 -7.74 -34.26
N LEU A 134 19.38 -6.65 -34.15
CA LEU A 134 18.88 -5.38 -33.56
C LEU A 134 17.60 -4.92 -34.25
N ARG A 135 17.54 -5.02 -35.59
CA ARG A 135 16.36 -4.63 -36.38
C ARG A 135 15.10 -5.43 -35.94
N GLN A 136 15.25 -6.74 -35.69
CA GLN A 136 14.14 -7.57 -35.23
C GLN A 136 13.70 -7.17 -33.81
N GLY A 137 14.66 -6.84 -32.93
CA GLY A 137 14.39 -6.34 -31.59
C GLY A 137 13.65 -5.01 -31.61
N LEU A 138 14.09 -4.05 -32.39
CA LEU A 138 13.41 -2.76 -32.57
C LEU A 138 11.99 -2.93 -33.16
N SER A 139 11.84 -3.81 -34.17
CA SER A 139 10.55 -4.10 -34.76
C SER A 139 9.58 -4.75 -33.76
N LEU A 140 10.06 -5.64 -32.89
CA LEU A 140 9.27 -6.24 -31.83
C LEU A 140 8.84 -5.18 -30.82
N ALA A 141 9.76 -4.36 -30.35
CA ALA A 141 9.51 -3.29 -29.39
C ALA A 141 8.46 -2.28 -29.88
N LEU A 142 8.56 -1.86 -31.13
CA LEU A 142 7.62 -0.91 -31.73
C LEU A 142 6.20 -1.50 -31.89
N ARG A 143 6.08 -2.82 -32.08
CA ARG A 143 4.77 -3.48 -32.19
C ARG A 143 4.14 -3.81 -30.85
N SER A 144 4.96 -4.10 -29.85
CA SER A 144 4.48 -4.45 -28.49
C SER A 144 4.33 -3.24 -27.58
N GLY A 145 4.91 -2.08 -27.95
CA GLY A 145 4.94 -0.89 -27.09
C GLY A 145 5.95 -0.97 -25.92
N PHE A 146 6.59 -2.12 -25.69
CA PHE A 146 7.44 -2.32 -24.52
C PHE A 146 8.83 -1.70 -24.65
N SER A 147 9.24 -0.96 -23.64
CA SER A 147 10.57 -0.34 -23.55
C SER A 147 11.68 -1.32 -23.15
N ARG A 148 11.33 -2.46 -22.53
CA ARG A 148 12.25 -3.49 -22.02
C ARG A 148 11.73 -4.85 -22.39
N ILE A 149 12.56 -5.67 -23.01
CA ILE A 149 12.16 -7.00 -23.49
C ILE A 149 13.13 -8.04 -22.95
N PRO A 150 12.64 -9.08 -22.26
CA PRO A 150 13.44 -10.22 -21.83
C PRO A 150 14.09 -10.94 -23.01
N VAL A 151 15.34 -11.32 -22.84
CA VAL A 151 16.11 -12.08 -23.82
C VAL A 151 16.22 -13.54 -23.36
N VAL A 152 15.79 -14.46 -24.21
CA VAL A 152 15.83 -15.88 -23.93
C VAL A 152 17.01 -16.57 -24.63
N GLY A 153 17.59 -17.57 -23.95
CA GLY A 153 18.65 -18.41 -24.50
C GLY A 153 18.09 -19.60 -25.27
N THR A 154 17.73 -20.67 -24.56
CA THR A 154 17.24 -21.92 -25.16
C THR A 154 15.72 -22.05 -25.17
N GLY A 155 15.01 -21.13 -24.54
CA GLY A 155 13.56 -21.11 -24.45
C GLY A 155 13.07 -20.13 -23.39
N PRO A 156 11.74 -19.96 -23.23
CA PRO A 156 11.13 -18.97 -22.34
C PRO A 156 11.46 -19.18 -20.84
N ASP A 157 11.86 -20.40 -20.45
CA ASP A 157 12.31 -20.71 -19.08
C ASP A 157 13.75 -20.27 -18.80
N ASN A 158 14.51 -19.88 -19.85
CA ASN A 158 15.91 -19.49 -19.73
C ASN A 158 16.09 -18.04 -20.15
N ILE A 159 15.71 -17.12 -19.29
CA ILE A 159 15.98 -15.69 -19.50
C ILE A 159 17.45 -15.41 -19.13
N ILE A 160 18.21 -14.88 -20.08
CA ILE A 160 19.64 -14.59 -19.93
C ILE A 160 19.96 -13.12 -19.77
N GLY A 161 18.99 -12.23 -20.06
CA GLY A 161 19.18 -10.80 -19.96
C GLY A 161 17.93 -10.03 -20.31
N ILE A 162 18.04 -8.71 -20.31
CA ILE A 162 16.98 -7.76 -20.72
C ILE A 162 17.58 -6.79 -21.71
N VAL A 163 16.90 -6.58 -22.84
CA VAL A 163 17.28 -5.57 -23.82
C VAL A 163 16.41 -4.32 -23.66
N TYR A 164 17.06 -3.17 -23.74
CA TYR A 164 16.42 -1.85 -23.64
C TYR A 164 16.28 -1.25 -25.02
N VAL A 165 15.08 -0.92 -25.42
CA VAL A 165 14.78 -0.36 -26.76
C VAL A 165 15.58 0.88 -27.06
N LYS A 166 15.77 1.76 -26.08
CA LYS A 166 16.58 2.98 -26.25
C LYS A 166 18.06 2.69 -26.50
N ASP A 167 18.60 1.58 -25.98
CA ASP A 167 20.00 1.20 -26.23
C ASP A 167 20.14 0.64 -27.64
N LEU A 168 19.18 -0.19 -28.10
CA LEU A 168 19.11 -0.66 -29.47
C LEU A 168 18.96 0.49 -30.47
N ALA A 169 18.03 1.42 -30.21
CA ALA A 169 17.79 2.57 -31.06
C ALA A 169 19.02 3.46 -31.16
N ARG A 170 19.73 3.73 -30.07
CA ARG A 170 20.99 4.48 -30.07
C ARG A 170 22.03 3.78 -30.92
N ARG A 171 22.19 2.46 -30.75
CA ARG A 171 23.17 1.69 -31.50
C ARG A 171 22.88 1.70 -33.01
N ALA A 172 21.61 1.55 -33.37
CA ALA A 172 21.19 1.60 -34.78
C ALA A 172 21.40 2.99 -35.43
N LEU A 173 21.18 4.07 -34.69
CA LEU A 173 21.42 5.43 -35.15
C LEU A 173 22.92 5.73 -35.35
N ASP A 174 23.75 5.28 -34.40
CA ASP A 174 25.20 5.51 -34.47
C ASP A 174 25.88 4.67 -35.55
N HIS A 175 25.33 3.45 -35.85
CA HIS A 175 25.89 2.49 -36.78
C HIS A 175 24.79 1.78 -37.59
N HIS A 176 24.42 2.29 -38.72
CA HIS A 176 23.33 1.73 -39.56
C HIS A 176 23.52 0.26 -39.96
N GLU A 177 24.77 -0.20 -40.12
CA GLU A 177 25.04 -1.60 -40.45
C GLU A 177 24.79 -2.52 -39.28
N ALA A 178 24.84 -2.03 -38.01
CA ALA A 178 24.61 -2.81 -36.80
C ALA A 178 23.20 -3.42 -36.73
N GLU A 179 22.22 -2.75 -37.33
CA GLU A 179 20.83 -3.24 -37.35
C GLU A 179 20.69 -4.66 -37.91
N GLN A 180 21.53 -4.99 -38.92
CA GLN A 180 21.46 -6.28 -39.62
C GLN A 180 22.58 -7.23 -39.24
N THR A 181 23.66 -6.75 -38.65
CA THR A 181 24.88 -7.52 -38.41
C THR A 181 25.09 -7.89 -36.95
N GLU A 182 24.55 -7.10 -36.01
CA GLU A 182 24.70 -7.33 -34.58
C GLU A 182 23.46 -8.03 -33.99
N ASN A 183 23.73 -8.94 -33.05
CA ASN A 183 22.67 -9.71 -32.37
C ASN A 183 22.29 -9.09 -31.03
N ILE A 184 21.08 -9.39 -30.57
CA ILE A 184 20.52 -8.93 -29.29
C ILE A 184 21.42 -9.27 -28.10
N GLU A 185 22.07 -10.46 -28.11
CA GLU A 185 22.97 -10.91 -27.04
C GLU A 185 24.09 -9.89 -26.73
N GLN A 186 24.56 -9.15 -27.73
CA GLN A 186 25.65 -8.18 -27.58
C GLN A 186 25.20 -6.89 -26.86
N HIS A 187 23.90 -6.65 -26.78
CA HIS A 187 23.31 -5.41 -26.27
C HIS A 187 22.39 -5.58 -25.06
N MET A 188 22.21 -6.85 -24.61
CA MET A 188 21.43 -7.12 -23.41
C MET A 188 22.18 -6.73 -22.14
N ARG A 189 21.44 -6.39 -21.11
CA ARG A 189 21.92 -6.18 -19.75
C ARG A 189 21.58 -7.39 -18.88
N PRO A 190 22.31 -7.63 -17.80
CA PRO A 190 21.95 -8.68 -16.84
C PRO A 190 20.52 -8.53 -16.34
N ALA A 191 19.78 -9.64 -16.26
CA ALA A 191 18.46 -9.66 -15.63
C ALA A 191 18.59 -9.74 -14.10
N THR A 192 17.65 -9.12 -13.41
CA THR A 192 17.47 -9.30 -11.97
C THR A 192 16.39 -10.34 -11.74
N PHE A 193 16.66 -11.31 -10.88
CA PHE A 193 15.75 -12.40 -10.57
C PHE A 193 15.19 -12.24 -9.16
N VAL A 194 13.89 -12.46 -9.00
CA VAL A 194 13.18 -12.37 -7.73
C VAL A 194 12.27 -13.58 -7.54
N PRO A 195 12.13 -14.13 -6.33
CA PRO A 195 11.22 -15.23 -6.08
C PRO A 195 9.76 -14.77 -6.12
N GLU A 196 8.88 -15.61 -6.64
CA GLU A 196 7.43 -15.32 -6.77
C GLU A 196 6.71 -15.13 -5.42
N ILE A 197 7.25 -15.71 -4.35
CA ILE A 197 6.71 -15.60 -2.98
C ILE A 197 7.15 -14.35 -2.22
N LYS A 198 7.91 -13.46 -2.86
CA LYS A 198 8.36 -12.20 -2.24
C LYS A 198 7.18 -11.24 -2.10
N MET A 199 7.16 -10.43 -1.03
CA MET A 199 6.17 -9.37 -0.87
C MET A 199 6.41 -8.25 -1.87
N ALA A 200 5.32 -7.72 -2.46
CA ALA A 200 5.39 -6.70 -3.50
C ALA A 200 5.97 -5.37 -2.97
N ASP A 201 5.64 -4.99 -1.74
CA ASP A 201 6.17 -3.79 -1.09
C ASP A 201 7.69 -3.85 -0.84
N GLU A 202 8.21 -5.03 -0.51
CA GLU A 202 9.65 -5.26 -0.35
C GLU A 202 10.37 -5.19 -1.70
N LEU A 203 9.75 -5.79 -2.73
CA LEU A 203 10.28 -5.72 -4.09
C LEU A 203 10.32 -4.29 -4.61
N LEU A 204 9.25 -3.51 -4.42
CA LEU A 204 9.20 -2.10 -4.82
C LEU A 204 10.36 -1.30 -4.22
N LYS A 205 10.60 -1.45 -2.92
CA LYS A 205 11.71 -0.80 -2.22
C LYS A 205 13.08 -1.21 -2.77
N GLU A 206 13.23 -2.49 -3.13
CA GLU A 206 14.47 -3.00 -3.73
C GLU A 206 14.68 -2.47 -5.14
N MET A 207 13.65 -2.49 -5.98
CA MET A 207 13.68 -1.98 -7.35
C MET A 207 14.02 -0.47 -7.37
N GLN A 208 13.42 0.32 -6.50
CA GLN A 208 13.73 1.75 -6.35
C GLN A 208 15.19 1.99 -5.94
N ARG A 209 15.68 1.26 -4.94
CA ARG A 209 17.06 1.39 -4.44
C ARG A 209 18.10 1.06 -5.49
N ASN A 210 17.84 0.00 -6.27
CA ASN A 210 18.75 -0.54 -7.25
C ASN A 210 18.53 0.04 -8.67
N GLN A 211 17.55 0.93 -8.83
CA GLN A 211 17.15 1.52 -10.11
C GLN A 211 16.78 0.45 -11.17
N ILE A 212 16.10 -0.58 -10.73
CA ILE A 212 15.60 -1.68 -11.55
C ILE A 212 14.14 -1.38 -11.89
N HIS A 213 13.77 -1.47 -13.16
CA HIS A 213 12.39 -1.23 -13.62
C HIS A 213 11.69 -2.49 -14.09
N LEU A 214 12.43 -3.59 -14.30
CA LEU A 214 11.89 -4.89 -14.68
C LEU A 214 12.70 -5.98 -13.99
N ALA A 215 12.02 -6.91 -13.33
CA ALA A 215 12.61 -8.11 -12.73
C ALA A 215 11.98 -9.37 -13.33
N VAL A 216 12.77 -10.42 -13.41
CA VAL A 216 12.32 -11.77 -13.81
C VAL A 216 11.89 -12.51 -12.55
N VAL A 217 10.67 -13.01 -12.56
CA VAL A 217 10.11 -13.77 -11.44
C VAL A 217 10.42 -15.25 -11.64
N VAL A 218 10.94 -15.88 -10.61
CA VAL A 218 11.31 -17.31 -10.63
C VAL A 218 10.49 -18.11 -9.62
N ASP A 219 10.12 -19.32 -10.04
CA ASP A 219 9.45 -20.30 -9.21
C ASP A 219 10.44 -21.02 -8.25
N GLU A 220 9.92 -21.92 -7.41
CA GLU A 220 10.72 -22.71 -6.45
C GLU A 220 11.66 -23.73 -7.10
N TYR A 221 11.50 -24.01 -8.39
CA TYR A 221 12.35 -24.90 -9.17
C TYR A 221 13.43 -24.15 -9.95
N GLY A 222 13.43 -22.82 -9.91
CA GLY A 222 14.34 -21.96 -10.64
C GLY A 222 13.92 -21.69 -12.10
N GLY A 223 12.70 -22.08 -12.47
CA GLY A 223 12.10 -21.74 -13.77
C GLY A 223 11.55 -20.31 -13.79
N THR A 224 11.37 -19.76 -14.99
CA THR A 224 10.73 -18.45 -15.14
C THR A 224 9.23 -18.59 -14.91
N ALA A 225 8.72 -17.95 -13.86
CA ALA A 225 7.28 -17.83 -13.58
C ALA A 225 6.64 -16.68 -14.38
N GLY A 226 7.37 -15.57 -14.52
CA GLY A 226 6.90 -14.38 -15.21
C GLY A 226 7.90 -13.23 -15.16
N ILE A 227 7.40 -12.03 -15.38
CA ILE A 227 8.13 -10.77 -15.19
C ILE A 227 7.27 -9.81 -14.38
N ILE A 228 7.90 -8.85 -13.73
CA ILE A 228 7.22 -7.79 -13.00
C ILE A 228 7.97 -6.48 -13.20
N THR A 229 7.24 -5.40 -13.37
CA THR A 229 7.76 -4.04 -13.50
C THR A 229 7.43 -3.19 -12.27
N ILE A 230 8.10 -2.04 -12.12
CA ILE A 230 7.71 -1.06 -11.09
C ILE A 230 6.30 -0.55 -11.38
N GLU A 231 5.98 -0.39 -12.64
CA GLU A 231 4.72 0.08 -13.17
C GLU A 231 3.57 -0.82 -12.67
N ASP A 232 3.69 -2.15 -12.78
CA ASP A 232 2.68 -3.13 -12.30
C ASP A 232 2.43 -3.01 -10.78
N ILE A 233 3.49 -2.76 -10.00
CA ILE A 233 3.35 -2.61 -8.53
C ILE A 233 2.71 -1.26 -8.15
N ILE A 234 2.99 -0.20 -8.92
CA ILE A 234 2.39 1.12 -8.67
C ILE A 234 0.93 1.13 -9.09
N GLU A 235 0.58 0.44 -10.15
CA GLU A 235 -0.79 0.30 -10.64
C GLU A 235 -1.72 -0.30 -9.58
N GLU A 236 -1.25 -1.25 -8.77
CA GLU A 236 -1.99 -1.79 -7.61
C GLU A 236 -2.37 -0.73 -6.57
N ILE A 237 -1.59 0.35 -6.48
CA ILE A 237 -1.85 1.45 -5.53
C ILE A 237 -2.78 2.50 -6.13
N VAL A 238 -2.51 2.91 -7.38
CA VAL A 238 -3.15 4.08 -8.00
C VAL A 238 -4.34 3.70 -8.90
N GLY A 239 -4.56 2.40 -9.15
CA GLY A 239 -5.53 1.90 -10.13
C GLY A 239 -4.98 1.96 -11.56
N GLU A 240 -5.78 1.50 -12.52
CA GLU A 240 -5.44 1.55 -13.94
C GLU A 240 -5.16 2.99 -14.38
N ILE A 241 -3.96 3.20 -14.91
CA ILE A 241 -3.58 4.47 -15.52
C ILE A 241 -3.86 4.30 -17.01
N GLU A 242 -4.95 4.88 -17.51
CA GLU A 242 -5.23 4.92 -18.95
C GLU A 242 -4.04 5.58 -19.67
N ASP A 243 -3.39 4.86 -20.57
CA ASP A 243 -2.33 5.41 -21.42
C ASP A 243 -2.99 6.23 -22.55
N GLU A 244 -2.34 7.33 -22.96
CA GLU A 244 -2.78 8.21 -24.05
C GLU A 244 -2.96 7.45 -25.39
N PHE A 245 -2.49 6.20 -25.47
CA PHE A 245 -2.53 5.32 -26.63
C PHE A 245 -3.49 4.13 -26.49
N ASP A 246 -4.17 3.97 -25.34
CA ASP A 246 -5.26 3.03 -25.21
C ASP A 246 -6.47 3.61 -25.95
N ASP A 247 -6.50 3.36 -27.27
CA ASP A 247 -7.71 3.51 -28.07
C ASP A 247 -8.75 2.60 -27.43
N GLY A 248 -9.75 3.21 -26.77
CA GLY A 248 -10.82 2.46 -26.11
C GLY A 248 -11.34 1.41 -27.10
N GLU A 249 -11.34 0.15 -26.67
CA GLU A 249 -12.08 -0.90 -27.36
C GLU A 249 -13.52 -0.42 -27.46
N ASP A 250 -13.90 0.08 -28.65
CA ASP A 250 -15.29 0.34 -28.98
C ASP A 250 -16.07 -0.96 -28.77
N ASP A 251 -16.92 -0.96 -27.75
CA ASP A 251 -17.92 -1.99 -27.50
C ASP A 251 -18.76 -2.22 -28.78
N PHE A 252 -18.53 -3.34 -29.46
CA PHE A 252 -19.41 -3.90 -30.49
C PHE A 252 -20.21 -5.07 -29.95
#